data_7d2b7529a42b2e7e0503c5fa80dafd04
#
_entry.id   7d2b7529a42b2e7e0503c5fa80dafd04
#
_cell.length_a   1.000
_cell.length_b   1.000
_cell.length_c   1.000
_cell.angle_alpha   90.00
_cell.angle_beta   90.00
_cell.angle_gamma   90.00
#
_symmetry.space_group_name_H-M   'P 1'
#
loop_
_entity.id
_entity.type
_entity.pdbx_description
1 polymer ?
#
loop_
_entity_poly.entity_id
_entity_poly.type
_entity_poly.pdbx_seq_one_letter_code
_entity_poly.pdbx_strand_id
1 'polypeptide(L)'
;MNTATFIAKRYLFSKKSVNAINIISAISMVGVLVASGALIVILSVYNGLEGLILSMYSSFSSELRIEPASGKVFKEDTVVFEKIKKDSRIASYSQVLQEKVLLRYREYQYIANMKGVDPSYGLNRPADNLLWDGTFVLSENGINYALLGAGVFTNLGISLNNILAEIEVFSPKKGVRSALNPADEFNVRNIAPAGVFKAQQELDDLIIVPIGFARDVLGEYDEISAIEINLKKGADLNRVQKDLQKLLGKNYNIKNRVEQNPGLYKLLNSEKWMVFFILAFVLVIAAFNIVGSLTMLVIDKQKDVAVLNSLGAPHGLVKRIFFLEGIFISMMGCLGGLLLGAVFCIIQEKFGLVRMGTTTIVSDVYPVSMRWSDFLLVFLTVLLVSGTASAISSRLSVKNMEQLKASE
;
A
#
# COMPACT_ATOMS: atom_id res chain seq x y z
N MET A 1 9.36 9.88 -43.91
CA MET A 1 8.33 10.49 -42.99
C MET A 1 6.95 10.16 -43.57
N ASN A 2 6.03 9.55 -42.81
CA ASN A 2 4.75 9.09 -43.34
C ASN A 2 3.86 10.32 -43.58
N THR A 3 3.30 10.47 -44.79
CA THR A 3 2.49 11.65 -45.23
C THR A 3 1.37 11.99 -44.26
N ALA A 4 0.71 10.97 -43.67
CA ALA A 4 -0.32 11.16 -42.65
C ALA A 4 0.21 11.86 -41.37
N THR A 5 1.37 11.47 -40.89
CA THR A 5 2.01 12.06 -39.68
C THR A 5 2.40 13.53 -39.95
N PHE A 6 2.88 13.83 -41.14
CA PHE A 6 3.26 15.20 -41.51
C PHE A 6 2.03 16.14 -41.57
N ILE A 7 0.95 15.68 -42.18
CA ILE A 7 -0.30 16.46 -42.28
C ILE A 7 -0.94 16.63 -40.88
N ALA A 8 -1.05 15.58 -40.09
CA ALA A 8 -1.61 15.64 -38.74
C ALA A 8 -0.85 16.63 -37.83
N LYS A 9 0.50 16.58 -37.85
CA LYS A 9 1.31 17.55 -37.10
C LYS A 9 1.10 18.99 -37.56
N ARG A 10 0.95 19.22 -38.92
CA ARG A 10 0.73 20.54 -39.47
C ARG A 10 -0.67 21.08 -39.12
N TYR A 11 -1.69 20.24 -39.07
CA TYR A 11 -3.03 20.64 -38.68
C TYR A 11 -3.06 21.10 -37.21
N LEU A 12 -2.38 20.37 -36.32
CA LEU A 12 -2.29 20.71 -34.88
C LEU A 12 -1.65 22.08 -34.62
N PHE A 13 -0.61 22.45 -35.40
CA PHE A 13 0.19 23.68 -35.21
C PHE A 13 -0.10 24.80 -36.21
N SER A 14 -1.13 24.69 -37.08
CA SER A 14 -1.42 25.68 -38.09
C SER A 14 -2.04 26.97 -37.51
N LYS A 15 -1.39 28.10 -37.76
CA LYS A 15 -1.82 29.43 -37.30
C LYS A 15 -2.96 30.09 -38.11
N LYS A 16 -3.48 29.43 -39.18
CA LYS A 16 -4.29 30.12 -40.21
C LYS A 16 -5.78 29.90 -40.14
N SER A 17 -6.38 29.20 -39.22
CA SER A 17 -7.84 29.10 -39.10
C SER A 17 -8.33 29.34 -37.67
N VAL A 18 -9.25 30.21 -37.64
CA VAL A 18 -10.21 30.62 -36.61
C VAL A 18 -10.22 29.85 -35.29
N ASN A 19 -10.09 30.65 -34.28
CA ASN A 19 -10.09 30.45 -32.85
C ASN A 19 -10.94 29.33 -32.24
N ALA A 20 -12.09 28.94 -32.83
CA ALA A 20 -13.00 27.96 -32.23
C ALA A 20 -12.44 26.54 -32.18
N ILE A 21 -11.79 26.05 -33.27
CA ILE A 21 -11.27 24.69 -33.36
C ILE A 21 -10.05 24.50 -32.46
N ASN A 22 -9.14 25.48 -32.45
CA ASN A 22 -7.98 25.46 -31.56
C ASN A 22 -8.40 25.47 -30.10
N ILE A 23 -9.50 26.17 -29.78
CA ILE A 23 -10.08 26.18 -28.43
C ILE A 23 -10.63 24.79 -28.06
N ILE A 24 -11.41 24.16 -28.95
CA ILE A 24 -11.99 22.83 -28.69
C ILE A 24 -10.90 21.78 -28.54
N SER A 25 -9.87 21.80 -29.40
CA SER A 25 -8.73 20.89 -29.31
C SER A 25 -7.91 21.16 -28.02
N ALA A 26 -7.74 22.43 -27.63
CA ALA A 26 -7.10 22.80 -26.37
C ALA A 26 -7.90 22.31 -25.15
N ILE A 27 -9.23 22.44 -25.16
CA ILE A 27 -10.09 21.92 -24.08
C ILE A 27 -9.92 20.40 -23.95
N SER A 28 -9.90 19.66 -25.08
CA SER A 28 -9.66 18.23 -25.06
C SER A 28 -8.29 17.86 -24.52
N MET A 29 -7.25 18.59 -24.92
CA MET A 29 -5.88 18.42 -24.42
C MET A 29 -5.81 18.70 -22.91
N VAL A 30 -6.43 19.79 -22.43
CA VAL A 30 -6.51 20.14 -21.01
C VAL A 30 -7.28 19.08 -20.22
N GLY A 31 -8.36 18.54 -20.76
CA GLY A 31 -9.10 17.44 -20.13
C GLY A 31 -8.22 16.20 -19.89
N VAL A 32 -7.45 15.79 -20.90
CA VAL A 32 -6.49 14.68 -20.76
C VAL A 32 -5.36 15.03 -19.79
N LEU A 33 -4.85 16.28 -19.85
CA LEU A 33 -3.81 16.77 -18.97
C LEU A 33 -4.24 16.69 -17.49
N VAL A 34 -5.43 17.21 -17.18
CA VAL A 34 -5.96 17.18 -15.81
C VAL A 34 -6.21 15.73 -15.35
N ALA A 35 -6.82 14.91 -16.21
CA ALA A 35 -7.11 13.52 -15.87
C ALA A 35 -5.82 12.70 -15.61
N SER A 36 -4.82 12.82 -16.48
CA SER A 36 -3.53 12.11 -16.30
C SER A 36 -2.71 12.66 -15.16
N GLY A 37 -2.74 13.98 -14.92
CA GLY A 37 -2.10 14.62 -13.77
C GLY A 37 -2.74 14.19 -12.45
N ALA A 38 -4.07 14.15 -12.38
CA ALA A 38 -4.80 13.65 -11.21
C ALA A 38 -4.50 12.17 -10.93
N LEU A 39 -4.47 11.32 -11.98
CA LEU A 39 -4.11 9.90 -11.86
C LEU A 39 -2.75 9.73 -11.19
N ILE A 40 -1.71 10.40 -11.67
CA ILE A 40 -0.36 10.22 -11.12
C ILE A 40 -0.24 10.78 -9.70
N VAL A 41 -0.87 11.92 -9.41
CA VAL A 41 -0.88 12.51 -8.07
C VAL A 41 -1.54 11.56 -7.07
N ILE A 42 -2.74 11.06 -7.38
CA ILE A 42 -3.50 10.21 -6.47
C ILE A 42 -2.79 8.86 -6.28
N LEU A 43 -2.26 8.24 -7.34
CA LEU A 43 -1.48 7.01 -7.21
C LEU A 43 -0.21 7.22 -6.37
N SER A 44 0.46 8.37 -6.51
CA SER A 44 1.66 8.69 -5.74
C SER A 44 1.35 8.94 -4.26
N VAL A 45 0.24 9.62 -3.95
CA VAL A 45 -0.26 9.79 -2.58
C VAL A 45 -0.63 8.44 -1.98
N TYR A 46 -1.32 7.58 -2.75
CA TYR A 46 -1.68 6.25 -2.30
C TYR A 46 -0.46 5.40 -1.97
N ASN A 47 0.57 5.40 -2.84
CA ASN A 47 1.82 4.69 -2.57
C ASN A 47 2.55 5.24 -1.33
N GLY A 48 2.50 6.56 -1.12
CA GLY A 48 3.04 7.20 0.07
C GLY A 48 2.32 6.74 1.35
N LEU A 49 0.99 6.72 1.30
CA LEU A 49 0.15 6.25 2.41
C LEU A 49 0.36 4.76 2.69
N GLU A 50 0.41 3.93 1.64
CA GLU A 50 0.80 2.52 1.74
C GLU A 50 2.15 2.37 2.47
N GLY A 51 3.17 3.14 2.04
CA GLY A 51 4.49 3.13 2.66
C GLY A 51 4.47 3.56 4.13
N LEU A 52 3.68 4.57 4.48
CA LEU A 52 3.49 5.03 5.85
C LEU A 52 2.87 3.91 6.72
N ILE A 53 1.75 3.35 6.27
CA ILE A 53 1.07 2.24 6.94
C ILE A 53 2.06 1.08 7.16
N LEU A 54 2.76 0.66 6.12
CA LEU A 54 3.72 -0.43 6.20
C LEU A 54 4.91 -0.11 7.13
N SER A 55 5.35 1.15 7.20
CA SER A 55 6.41 1.55 8.13
C SER A 55 5.98 1.46 9.59
N MET A 56 4.73 1.80 9.89
CA MET A 56 4.15 1.64 11.24
C MET A 56 4.09 0.17 11.64
N TYR A 57 3.63 -0.71 10.75
CA TYR A 57 3.65 -2.16 10.98
C TYR A 57 5.07 -2.72 11.09
N SER A 58 6.02 -2.19 10.32
CA SER A 58 7.40 -2.67 10.32
C SER A 58 8.10 -2.50 11.66
N SER A 59 7.65 -1.57 12.48
CA SER A 59 8.20 -1.34 13.82
C SER A 59 7.92 -2.49 14.77
N PHE A 60 6.82 -3.22 14.57
CA PHE A 60 6.42 -4.36 15.41
C PHE A 60 6.56 -5.71 14.71
N SER A 61 6.62 -5.74 13.37
CA SER A 61 6.76 -6.96 12.58
C SER A 61 8.21 -7.16 12.15
N SER A 62 8.71 -8.37 12.34
CA SER A 62 10.03 -8.79 11.85
C SER A 62 10.05 -8.88 10.31
N GLU A 63 11.22 -8.82 9.70
CA GLU A 63 11.39 -8.97 8.26
C GLU A 63 11.01 -10.37 7.79
N LEU A 64 11.37 -11.39 8.58
CA LEU A 64 10.98 -12.77 8.38
C LEU A 64 10.45 -13.36 9.70
N ARG A 65 9.44 -14.19 9.60
CA ARG A 65 8.83 -14.92 10.70
C ARG A 65 8.72 -16.39 10.34
N ILE A 66 9.28 -17.25 11.18
CA ILE A 66 9.21 -18.69 11.04
C ILE A 66 8.11 -19.18 11.96
N GLU A 67 7.12 -19.89 11.39
CA GLU A 67 6.01 -20.48 12.11
C GLU A 67 5.89 -21.97 11.74
N PRO A 68 5.31 -22.82 12.61
CA PRO A 68 5.03 -24.20 12.24
C PRO A 68 3.99 -24.26 11.10
N ALA A 69 4.12 -25.20 10.18
CA ALA A 69 3.16 -25.39 9.09
C ALA A 69 1.81 -25.93 9.60
N SER A 70 1.80 -26.62 10.73
CA SER A 70 0.60 -27.12 11.42
C SER A 70 0.76 -26.97 12.93
N GLY A 71 -0.34 -26.66 13.64
CA GLY A 71 -0.30 -26.37 15.07
C GLY A 71 -0.04 -24.88 15.35
N LYS A 72 0.07 -24.54 16.65
CA LYS A 72 0.27 -23.16 17.11
C LYS A 72 1.68 -22.95 17.67
N VAL A 73 2.33 -24.01 18.13
CA VAL A 73 3.62 -23.99 18.81
C VAL A 73 4.51 -25.11 18.30
N PHE A 74 5.81 -24.94 18.43
CA PHE A 74 6.80 -25.94 18.08
C PHE A 74 8.02 -25.89 19.03
N LYS A 75 8.75 -26.99 19.09
CA LYS A 75 10.06 -27.02 19.76
C LYS A 75 11.14 -26.59 18.79
N GLU A 76 12.03 -25.74 19.25
CA GLU A 76 13.20 -25.35 18.46
C GLU A 76 14.14 -26.54 18.30
N ASP A 77 14.27 -27.06 17.05
CA ASP A 77 15.23 -28.11 16.72
C ASP A 77 16.65 -27.52 16.78
N THR A 78 17.44 -28.02 17.72
CA THR A 78 18.72 -27.44 18.12
C THR A 78 19.74 -27.34 16.98
N VAL A 79 19.77 -28.29 16.04
CA VAL A 79 20.80 -28.35 14.99
C VAL A 79 20.55 -27.36 13.86
N VAL A 80 19.30 -27.28 13.39
CA VAL A 80 18.95 -26.45 12.23
C VAL A 80 18.86 -24.98 12.65
N PHE A 81 18.23 -24.70 13.79
CA PHE A 81 18.07 -23.33 14.27
C PHE A 81 19.39 -22.70 14.74
N GLU A 82 20.32 -23.48 15.28
CA GLU A 82 21.67 -23.00 15.56
C GLU A 82 22.43 -22.56 14.29
N LYS A 83 22.22 -23.23 13.15
CA LYS A 83 22.78 -22.79 11.87
C LYS A 83 22.16 -21.45 11.43
N ILE A 84 20.85 -21.28 11.63
CA ILE A 84 20.15 -20.04 11.31
C ILE A 84 20.67 -18.90 12.19
N LYS A 85 20.82 -19.10 13.50
CA LYS A 85 21.38 -18.08 14.41
C LYS A 85 22.77 -17.60 13.99
N LYS A 86 23.58 -18.48 13.40
CA LYS A 86 24.95 -18.19 12.96
C LYS A 86 25.04 -17.62 11.54
N ASP A 87 23.92 -17.47 10.82
CA ASP A 87 23.93 -16.91 9.46
C ASP A 87 24.37 -15.44 9.49
N SER A 88 25.42 -15.13 8.76
CA SER A 88 26.01 -13.77 8.72
C SER A 88 25.07 -12.69 8.21
N ARG A 89 24.01 -13.06 7.51
CA ARG A 89 22.97 -12.16 6.95
C ARG A 89 21.96 -11.73 8.00
N ILE A 90 21.85 -12.45 9.12
CA ILE A 90 20.89 -12.19 10.20
C ILE A 90 21.46 -11.13 11.16
N ALA A 91 20.64 -10.12 11.46
CA ALA A 91 20.95 -9.08 12.43
C ALA A 91 20.37 -9.39 13.81
N SER A 92 19.15 -9.93 13.87
CA SER A 92 18.53 -10.35 15.11
C SER A 92 17.70 -11.61 14.92
N TYR A 93 17.67 -12.42 15.95
CA TYR A 93 16.91 -13.66 16.07
C TYR A 93 16.21 -13.66 17.41
N SER A 94 14.89 -13.72 17.45
CA SER A 94 14.10 -13.60 18.66
C SER A 94 13.03 -14.67 18.72
N GLN A 95 12.97 -15.40 19.84
CA GLN A 95 11.90 -16.34 20.14
C GLN A 95 10.64 -15.58 20.53
N VAL A 96 9.48 -16.05 20.03
CA VAL A 96 8.18 -15.47 20.34
C VAL A 96 7.22 -16.55 20.77
N LEU A 97 6.55 -16.32 21.90
CA LEU A 97 5.43 -17.13 22.35
C LEU A 97 4.18 -16.24 22.38
N GLN A 98 3.20 -16.52 21.52
CA GLN A 98 2.05 -15.66 21.31
C GLN A 98 0.74 -16.45 21.40
N GLU A 99 -0.20 -15.98 22.22
CA GLU A 99 -1.54 -16.55 22.35
C GLU A 99 -2.51 -15.47 22.85
N LYS A 100 -3.80 -15.68 22.60
CA LYS A 100 -4.84 -14.83 23.18
C LYS A 100 -5.03 -15.11 24.67
N VAL A 101 -5.13 -14.04 25.45
CA VAL A 101 -5.32 -14.09 26.89
C VAL A 101 -6.45 -13.13 27.29
N LEU A 102 -7.07 -13.41 28.43
CA LEU A 102 -7.99 -12.46 29.05
C LEU A 102 -7.19 -11.63 30.07
N LEU A 103 -7.26 -10.32 29.95
CA LEU A 103 -6.70 -9.36 30.88
C LEU A 103 -7.82 -8.85 31.80
N ARG A 104 -7.52 -8.67 33.08
CA ARG A 104 -8.38 -8.02 34.05
C ARG A 104 -7.63 -6.97 34.83
N TYR A 105 -8.22 -5.79 34.92
CA TYR A 105 -7.76 -4.72 35.79
C TYR A 105 -8.93 -4.14 36.54
N ARG A 106 -8.99 -4.33 37.85
CA ARG A 106 -10.17 -4.00 38.66
C ARG A 106 -11.42 -4.70 38.12
N GLU A 107 -12.44 -3.91 37.72
CA GLU A 107 -13.71 -4.44 37.17
C GLU A 107 -13.69 -4.60 35.66
N TYR A 108 -12.65 -4.11 34.97
CA TYR A 108 -12.57 -4.14 33.51
C TYR A 108 -11.86 -5.39 33.02
N GLN A 109 -12.39 -5.96 31.95
CA GLN A 109 -11.83 -7.14 31.30
C GLN A 109 -11.63 -6.88 29.80
N TYR A 110 -10.57 -7.42 29.26
CA TYR A 110 -10.26 -7.26 27.84
C TYR A 110 -9.51 -8.47 27.28
N ILE A 111 -9.87 -8.93 26.08
CA ILE A 111 -9.17 -10.03 25.41
C ILE A 111 -8.05 -9.41 24.57
N ALA A 112 -6.81 -9.76 24.90
CA ALA A 112 -5.62 -9.27 24.22
C ALA A 112 -4.81 -10.39 23.61
N ASN A 113 -3.99 -10.03 22.60
CA ASN A 113 -2.94 -10.89 22.08
C ASN A 113 -1.67 -10.71 22.91
N MET A 114 -1.33 -11.69 23.75
CA MET A 114 -0.08 -11.66 24.51
C MET A 114 1.07 -12.16 23.62
N LYS A 115 2.12 -11.36 23.53
CA LYS A 115 3.36 -11.67 22.82
C LYS A 115 4.51 -11.69 23.81
N GLY A 116 4.91 -12.88 24.23
CA GLY A 116 6.12 -13.11 25.02
C GLY A 116 7.34 -13.05 24.13
N VAL A 117 8.31 -12.22 24.46
CA VAL A 117 9.51 -11.98 23.67
C VAL A 117 10.77 -12.17 24.52
N ASP A 118 11.86 -12.58 23.88
CA ASP A 118 13.16 -12.68 24.55
C ASP A 118 13.82 -11.30 24.75
N PRO A 119 14.83 -11.18 25.60
CA PRO A 119 15.49 -9.90 25.90
C PRO A 119 16.12 -9.23 24.67
N SER A 120 16.45 -9.97 23.62
CA SER A 120 17.04 -9.43 22.39
C SER A 120 16.04 -8.66 21.52
N TYR A 121 14.77 -8.80 21.79
CA TYR A 121 13.69 -8.20 21.02
C TYR A 121 13.74 -6.67 20.97
N GLY A 122 14.14 -6.03 22.07
CA GLY A 122 14.25 -4.57 22.19
C GLY A 122 15.53 -3.98 21.61
N LEU A 123 16.62 -4.76 21.51
CA LEU A 123 17.96 -4.25 21.20
C LEU A 123 18.11 -3.65 19.79
N ASN A 124 17.29 -4.08 18.83
CA ASN A 124 17.37 -3.66 17.43
C ASN A 124 16.20 -2.79 16.98
N ARG A 125 15.41 -2.26 17.91
CA ARG A 125 14.26 -1.42 17.62
C ARG A 125 14.44 -0.04 18.26
N PRO A 126 14.21 1.07 17.54
CA PRO A 126 14.22 2.40 18.14
C PRO A 126 13.01 2.53 19.10
N ALA A 127 13.24 2.14 20.35
CA ALA A 127 12.20 2.06 21.37
C ALA A 127 11.49 3.39 21.63
N ASP A 128 12.23 4.50 21.60
CA ASP A 128 11.72 5.83 21.94
C ASP A 128 10.65 6.36 20.97
N ASN A 129 10.69 5.92 19.70
CA ASN A 129 9.69 6.35 18.69
C ASN A 129 8.40 5.53 18.74
N LEU A 130 8.38 4.42 19.46
CA LEU A 130 7.26 3.48 19.50
C LEU A 130 6.30 3.74 20.65
N LEU A 131 6.77 4.40 21.72
CA LEU A 131 5.96 4.66 22.90
C LEU A 131 5.14 5.94 22.75
N TRP A 132 3.91 5.87 23.23
CA TRP A 132 3.08 7.03 23.48
C TRP A 132 3.36 7.61 24.87
N ASP A 133 3.49 6.71 25.89
CA ASP A 133 3.74 7.08 27.27
C ASP A 133 4.50 5.96 27.99
N GLY A 134 5.23 6.30 29.06
CA GLY A 134 6.00 5.36 29.87
C GLY A 134 7.39 5.02 29.30
N THR A 135 7.91 3.85 29.67
CA THR A 135 9.27 3.39 29.35
C THR A 135 9.26 2.03 28.67
N PHE A 136 10.21 1.78 27.76
CA PHE A 136 10.36 0.48 27.09
C PHE A 136 11.19 -0.46 27.99
N VAL A 137 10.56 -0.98 29.04
CA VAL A 137 11.16 -1.94 29.96
C VAL A 137 10.29 -3.17 30.04
N LEU A 138 10.86 -4.35 29.82
CA LEU A 138 10.17 -5.63 29.95
C LEU A 138 10.56 -6.37 31.22
N SER A 139 11.79 -6.17 31.74
CA SER A 139 12.23 -6.74 32.97
C SER A 139 13.30 -5.85 33.63
N GLU A 140 13.14 -5.54 34.90
CA GLU A 140 14.08 -4.76 35.68
C GLU A 140 14.10 -5.28 37.11
N ASN A 141 15.31 -5.51 37.66
CA ASN A 141 15.53 -6.01 39.03
C ASN A 141 14.73 -7.30 39.36
N GLY A 142 14.52 -8.17 38.36
CA GLY A 142 13.75 -9.42 38.53
C GLY A 142 12.23 -9.25 38.50
N ILE A 143 11.73 -8.04 38.29
CA ILE A 143 10.29 -7.75 38.12
C ILE A 143 9.98 -7.71 36.62
N ASN A 144 8.91 -8.40 36.23
CA ASN A 144 8.42 -8.39 34.85
C ASN A 144 7.42 -7.25 34.60
N TYR A 145 7.58 -6.59 33.50
CA TYR A 145 6.71 -5.49 33.06
C TYR A 145 6.08 -5.76 31.70
N ALA A 146 4.92 -5.17 31.47
CA ALA A 146 4.19 -5.26 30.21
C ALA A 146 4.19 -3.94 29.47
N LEU A 147 4.33 -4.01 28.14
CA LEU A 147 4.03 -2.91 27.23
C LEU A 147 2.66 -3.14 26.60
N LEU A 148 1.81 -2.13 26.66
CA LEU A 148 0.41 -2.23 26.30
C LEU A 148 0.13 -1.54 24.96
N GLY A 149 -0.72 -2.15 24.14
CA GLY A 149 -1.35 -1.47 23.03
C GLY A 149 -2.34 -0.40 23.50
N ALA A 150 -2.55 0.62 22.71
CA ALA A 150 -3.43 1.73 23.09
C ALA A 150 -4.87 1.26 23.39
N GLY A 151 -5.38 0.26 22.66
CA GLY A 151 -6.69 -0.34 22.93
C GLY A 151 -6.75 -1.07 24.26
N VAL A 152 -5.74 -1.88 24.60
CA VAL A 152 -5.65 -2.53 25.91
C VAL A 152 -5.63 -1.49 27.02
N PHE A 153 -4.79 -0.46 26.89
CA PHE A 153 -4.65 0.61 27.87
C PHE A 153 -5.97 1.34 28.12
N THR A 154 -6.63 1.74 27.03
CA THR A 154 -7.88 2.52 27.09
C THR A 154 -9.05 1.70 27.61
N ASN A 155 -9.24 0.45 27.11
CA ASN A 155 -10.37 -0.38 27.49
C ASN A 155 -10.28 -0.89 28.92
N LEU A 156 -9.09 -1.10 29.45
CA LEU A 156 -8.88 -1.47 30.86
C LEU A 156 -8.87 -0.26 31.81
N GLY A 157 -8.81 0.97 31.29
CA GLY A 157 -8.76 2.18 32.10
C GLY A 157 -7.52 2.25 33.01
N ILE A 158 -6.38 1.78 32.50
CA ILE A 158 -5.11 1.74 33.21
C ILE A 158 -4.53 3.15 33.33
N SER A 159 -3.83 3.44 34.44
CA SER A 159 -3.04 4.65 34.62
C SER A 159 -1.61 4.26 34.96
N LEU A 160 -0.64 4.69 34.15
CA LEU A 160 0.79 4.44 34.38
C LEU A 160 1.33 5.16 35.63
N ASN A 161 0.63 6.19 36.10
CA ASN A 161 1.00 6.91 37.34
C ASN A 161 0.70 6.12 38.61
N ASN A 162 -0.02 5.01 38.51
CA ASN A 162 -0.31 4.15 39.65
C ASN A 162 0.76 3.06 39.77
N ILE A 163 1.71 3.24 40.67
CA ILE A 163 2.84 2.30 40.93
C ILE A 163 2.34 0.90 41.36
N LEU A 164 1.13 0.81 41.90
CA LEU A 164 0.49 -0.44 42.33
C LEU A 164 -0.45 -1.04 41.28
N ALA A 165 -0.40 -0.54 40.04
CA ALA A 165 -1.23 -1.11 38.97
C ALA A 165 -0.70 -2.48 38.57
N GLU A 166 -1.45 -3.53 38.85
CA GLU A 166 -1.18 -4.88 38.38
C GLU A 166 -2.34 -5.36 37.50
N ILE A 167 -1.98 -5.93 36.38
CA ILE A 167 -2.91 -6.53 35.40
C ILE A 167 -2.88 -8.03 35.64
N GLU A 168 -4.03 -8.62 35.90
CA GLU A 168 -4.17 -10.06 35.96
C GLU A 168 -4.32 -10.62 34.54
N VAL A 169 -3.47 -11.59 34.22
CA VAL A 169 -3.45 -12.27 32.91
C VAL A 169 -3.94 -13.69 33.10
N PHE A 170 -5.05 -14.03 32.42
CA PHE A 170 -5.69 -15.34 32.48
C PHE A 170 -5.46 -16.11 31.19
N SER A 171 -5.02 -17.35 31.31
CA SER A 171 -4.93 -18.30 30.19
C SER A 171 -5.55 -19.64 30.60
N PRO A 172 -6.35 -20.29 29.72
CA PRO A 172 -6.90 -21.61 30.02
C PRO A 172 -5.79 -22.64 30.22
N LYS A 173 -5.92 -23.49 31.26
CA LYS A 173 -5.00 -24.62 31.46
C LYS A 173 -5.22 -25.68 30.37
N LYS A 174 -4.14 -26.14 29.76
CA LYS A 174 -4.20 -27.24 28.80
C LYS A 174 -4.60 -28.56 29.45
N GLY A 175 -5.48 -29.29 28.78
CA GLY A 175 -5.89 -30.64 29.23
C GLY A 175 -6.96 -30.73 30.32
N VAL A 176 -7.36 -29.63 30.92
CA VAL A 176 -8.45 -29.59 31.90
C VAL A 176 -9.78 -29.40 31.16
N ARG A 177 -10.64 -30.46 31.18
CA ARG A 177 -11.93 -30.40 30.47
C ARG A 177 -13.09 -29.91 31.30
N SER A 178 -13.00 -30.00 32.61
CA SER A 178 -13.96 -29.43 33.60
C SER A 178 -13.35 -29.58 34.98
N ALA A 179 -13.09 -28.49 35.68
CA ALA A 179 -12.69 -28.52 37.07
C ALA A 179 -13.94 -28.34 37.95
N LEU A 180 -13.92 -28.88 39.18
CA LEU A 180 -14.97 -28.70 40.19
C LEU A 180 -15.14 -27.21 40.56
N ASN A 181 -14.06 -26.43 40.38
CA ASN A 181 -14.06 -25.00 40.60
C ASN A 181 -13.56 -24.30 39.29
N PRO A 182 -14.34 -23.38 38.70
CA PRO A 182 -13.97 -22.66 37.49
C PRO A 182 -12.63 -21.91 37.60
N ALA A 183 -12.23 -21.49 38.79
CA ALA A 183 -10.94 -20.81 39.01
C ALA A 183 -9.73 -21.72 38.74
N ASP A 184 -9.88 -23.04 38.87
CA ASP A 184 -8.82 -24.01 38.65
C ASP A 184 -8.59 -24.30 37.15
N GLU A 185 -9.46 -23.81 36.29
CA GLU A 185 -9.35 -23.96 34.83
C GLU A 185 -8.36 -22.99 34.19
N PHE A 186 -7.95 -21.96 34.93
CA PHE A 186 -7.08 -20.90 34.42
C PHE A 186 -5.73 -20.85 35.15
N ASN A 187 -4.69 -20.54 34.41
CA ASN A 187 -3.46 -20.00 34.95
C ASN A 187 -3.64 -18.48 35.08
N VAL A 188 -3.35 -17.94 36.26
CA VAL A 188 -3.43 -16.49 36.53
C VAL A 188 -2.07 -15.98 36.97
N ARG A 189 -1.60 -14.90 36.40
CA ARG A 189 -0.36 -14.20 36.75
C ARG A 189 -0.59 -12.70 36.69
N ASN A 190 0.11 -11.97 37.56
CA ASN A 190 0.05 -10.52 37.62
C ASN A 190 1.26 -9.92 36.95
N ILE A 191 1.07 -8.79 36.26
CA ILE A 191 2.14 -8.03 35.61
C ILE A 191 1.87 -6.54 35.72
N ALA A 192 2.90 -5.74 35.98
CA ALA A 192 2.79 -4.30 36.03
C ALA A 192 2.98 -3.66 34.64
N PRO A 193 2.20 -2.63 34.28
CA PRO A 193 2.39 -1.89 33.03
C PRO A 193 3.60 -0.95 33.13
N ALA A 194 4.51 -0.94 32.14
CA ALA A 194 5.65 -0.03 32.07
C ALA A 194 5.45 1.07 31.02
N GLY A 195 4.70 0.81 29.96
CA GLY A 195 4.48 1.79 28.90
C GLY A 195 3.37 1.39 27.95
N VAL A 196 2.95 2.37 27.16
CA VAL A 196 1.93 2.24 26.13
C VAL A 196 2.54 2.59 24.80
N PHE A 197 2.44 1.71 23.83
CA PHE A 197 2.98 1.98 22.51
C PHE A 197 1.92 2.57 21.56
N LYS A 198 2.41 3.44 20.68
CA LYS A 198 1.62 3.96 19.56
C LYS A 198 1.37 2.83 18.60
N ALA A 199 0.13 2.43 18.43
CA ALA A 199 -0.20 1.37 17.49
C ALA A 199 -1.36 1.75 16.61
N GLN A 200 -1.50 1.04 15.49
CA GLN A 200 -2.71 1.06 14.69
C GLN A 200 -3.75 0.13 15.32
N GLN A 201 -5.01 0.34 14.96
CA GLN A 201 -6.16 -0.38 15.53
C GLN A 201 -5.98 -1.91 15.62
N GLU A 202 -5.24 -2.53 14.69
CA GLU A 202 -4.98 -3.97 14.70
C GLU A 202 -3.89 -4.40 15.72
N LEU A 203 -3.04 -3.46 16.16
CA LEU A 203 -2.02 -3.70 17.17
C LEU A 203 -2.45 -3.18 18.56
N ASP A 204 -3.59 -2.52 18.63
CA ASP A 204 -4.11 -1.96 19.87
C ASP A 204 -4.42 -3.05 20.90
N ASP A 205 -4.74 -4.26 20.44
CA ASP A 205 -5.02 -5.43 21.27
C ASP A 205 -3.76 -6.18 21.70
N LEU A 206 -2.55 -5.68 21.40
CA LEU A 206 -1.29 -6.37 21.71
C LEU A 206 -0.80 -6.02 23.12
N ILE A 207 -0.34 -7.03 23.87
CA ILE A 207 0.43 -6.88 25.08
C ILE A 207 1.78 -7.59 24.91
N ILE A 208 2.89 -6.86 25.10
CA ILE A 208 4.24 -7.43 25.01
C ILE A 208 4.78 -7.65 26.42
N VAL A 209 5.23 -8.87 26.66
CA VAL A 209 5.74 -9.31 27.98
C VAL A 209 7.05 -10.09 27.80
N PRO A 210 7.86 -10.28 28.86
CA PRO A 210 8.99 -11.19 28.80
C PRO A 210 8.56 -12.63 28.48
N ILE A 211 9.34 -13.35 27.68
CA ILE A 211 9.01 -14.72 27.26
C ILE A 211 8.88 -15.67 28.47
N GLY A 212 9.66 -15.48 29.53
CA GLY A 212 9.54 -16.25 30.77
C GLY A 212 8.17 -16.09 31.42
N PHE A 213 7.66 -14.86 31.50
CA PHE A 213 6.29 -14.57 31.98
C PHE A 213 5.23 -15.23 31.11
N ALA A 214 5.36 -15.13 29.78
CA ALA A 214 4.43 -15.77 28.86
C ALA A 214 4.41 -17.29 29.02
N ARG A 215 5.57 -17.92 29.24
CA ARG A 215 5.68 -19.36 29.52
C ARG A 215 4.92 -19.76 30.78
N ASP A 216 5.07 -18.98 31.85
CA ASP A 216 4.37 -19.22 33.10
C ASP A 216 2.86 -19.08 33.03
N VAL A 217 2.37 -18.12 32.22
CA VAL A 217 0.92 -17.93 31.99
C VAL A 217 0.35 -19.03 31.12
N LEU A 218 1.06 -19.41 30.05
CA LEU A 218 0.55 -20.37 29.04
C LEU A 218 0.82 -21.83 29.43
N GLY A 219 1.72 -22.08 30.37
CA GLY A 219 2.18 -23.42 30.70
C GLY A 219 3.02 -24.07 29.60
N GLU A 220 3.74 -23.25 28.80
CA GLU A 220 4.54 -23.68 27.65
C GLU A 220 6.01 -23.36 27.88
N TYR A 221 6.74 -24.32 28.48
CA TYR A 221 8.13 -24.07 28.85
C TYR A 221 9.14 -24.32 27.72
N ASP A 222 8.87 -25.33 26.87
CA ASP A 222 9.81 -25.78 25.84
C ASP A 222 9.39 -25.36 24.41
N GLU A 223 8.19 -24.80 24.24
CA GLU A 223 7.63 -24.52 22.94
C GLU A 223 7.57 -23.01 22.70
N ILE A 224 7.59 -22.64 21.41
CA ILE A 224 7.48 -21.26 20.94
C ILE A 224 6.45 -21.20 19.79
N SER A 225 5.81 -20.06 19.62
CA SER A 225 4.86 -19.87 18.52
C SER A 225 5.53 -19.48 17.22
N ALA A 226 6.63 -18.73 17.31
CA ALA A 226 7.35 -18.24 16.14
C ALA A 226 8.80 -17.87 16.48
N ILE A 227 9.60 -17.73 15.44
CA ILE A 227 10.90 -17.09 15.49
C ILE A 227 10.87 -15.88 14.58
N GLU A 228 11.22 -14.72 15.13
CA GLU A 228 11.30 -13.46 14.40
C GLU A 228 12.74 -13.14 14.06
N ILE A 229 12.98 -12.84 12.77
CA ILE A 229 14.31 -12.58 12.23
C ILE A 229 14.32 -11.23 11.54
N ASN A 230 15.31 -10.40 11.85
CA ASN A 230 15.62 -9.21 11.07
C ASN A 230 16.97 -9.40 10.40
N LEU A 231 17.10 -8.87 9.18
CA LEU A 231 18.27 -9.02 8.35
C LEU A 231 19.21 -7.82 8.50
N LYS A 232 20.48 -8.01 8.20
CA LYS A 232 21.44 -6.91 8.11
C LYS A 232 21.16 -6.06 6.87
N LYS A 233 21.44 -4.77 6.94
CA LYS A 233 21.30 -3.84 5.80
C LYS A 233 22.03 -4.37 4.57
N GLY A 234 21.30 -4.47 3.44
CA GLY A 234 21.83 -4.96 2.18
C GLY A 234 21.63 -6.46 1.91
N ALA A 235 21.09 -7.23 2.85
CA ALA A 235 20.72 -8.63 2.58
C ALA A 235 19.45 -8.68 1.71
N ASP A 236 19.45 -9.58 0.73
CA ASP A 236 18.28 -9.82 -0.13
C ASP A 236 17.27 -10.72 0.64
N LEU A 237 16.16 -10.10 1.06
CA LEU A 237 15.09 -10.74 1.82
C LEU A 237 14.52 -11.97 1.10
N ASN A 238 14.24 -11.86 -0.21
CA ASN A 238 13.64 -12.94 -0.98
C ASN A 238 14.58 -14.15 -1.10
N ARG A 239 15.86 -13.89 -1.22
CA ARG A 239 16.89 -14.94 -1.29
C ARG A 239 17.05 -15.63 0.05
N VAL A 240 17.12 -14.86 1.14
CA VAL A 240 17.21 -15.42 2.51
C VAL A 240 15.97 -16.24 2.84
N GLN A 241 14.76 -15.73 2.53
CA GLN A 241 13.50 -16.46 2.74
C GLN A 241 13.51 -17.82 2.03
N LYS A 242 13.93 -17.86 0.75
CA LYS A 242 14.02 -19.10 -0.03
C LYS A 242 15.06 -20.07 0.54
N ASP A 243 16.20 -19.57 0.98
CA ASP A 243 17.28 -20.40 1.56
C ASP A 243 16.82 -21.02 2.87
N LEU A 244 16.18 -20.22 3.76
CA LEU A 244 15.60 -20.70 5.02
C LEU A 244 14.47 -21.72 4.77
N GLN A 245 13.61 -21.48 3.77
CA GLN A 245 12.54 -22.43 3.43
C GLN A 245 13.09 -23.78 2.95
N LYS A 246 14.20 -23.77 2.19
CA LYS A 246 14.88 -24.99 1.77
C LYS A 246 15.51 -25.72 2.96
N LEU A 247 16.08 -24.96 3.92
CA LEU A 247 16.75 -25.51 5.10
C LEU A 247 15.75 -26.15 6.08
N LEU A 248 14.61 -25.50 6.31
CA LEU A 248 13.59 -25.92 7.28
C LEU A 248 12.54 -26.87 6.68
N GLY A 249 12.50 -26.98 5.36
CA GLY A 249 11.57 -27.87 4.64
C GLY A 249 10.11 -27.45 4.75
N LYS A 250 9.19 -28.45 4.63
CA LYS A 250 7.74 -28.22 4.61
C LYS A 250 7.10 -28.14 6.00
N ASN A 251 7.85 -28.40 7.05
CA ASN A 251 7.34 -28.38 8.43
C ASN A 251 7.19 -26.97 8.98
N TYR A 252 7.80 -25.99 8.34
CA TYR A 252 7.77 -24.59 8.73
C TYR A 252 7.40 -23.69 7.57
N ASN A 253 6.69 -22.62 7.88
CA ASN A 253 6.37 -21.54 6.96
C ASN A 253 7.23 -20.32 7.30
N ILE A 254 8.00 -19.84 6.34
CA ILE A 254 8.78 -18.62 6.50
C ILE A 254 8.01 -17.48 5.83
N LYS A 255 7.44 -16.60 6.62
CA LYS A 255 6.61 -15.49 6.18
C LYS A 255 7.39 -14.18 6.19
N ASN A 256 7.40 -13.48 5.07
CA ASN A 256 7.83 -12.08 5.02
C ASN A 256 6.73 -11.16 5.59
N ARG A 257 7.01 -9.86 5.71
CA ARG A 257 6.05 -8.88 6.27
C ARG A 257 4.68 -8.88 5.58
N VAL A 258 4.67 -9.08 4.26
CA VAL A 258 3.43 -9.15 3.46
C VAL A 258 2.62 -10.40 3.84
N GLU A 259 3.30 -11.53 3.96
CA GLU A 259 2.70 -12.83 4.27
C GLU A 259 2.31 -12.97 5.76
N GLN A 260 2.89 -12.16 6.65
CA GLN A 260 2.49 -12.10 8.07
C GLN A 260 1.11 -11.46 8.25
N ASN A 261 0.75 -10.48 7.41
CA ASN A 261 -0.55 -9.82 7.45
C ASN A 261 -1.20 -9.73 6.05
N PRO A 262 -1.62 -10.90 5.49
CA PRO A 262 -2.15 -10.96 4.13
C PRO A 262 -3.46 -10.17 3.96
N GLY A 263 -4.25 -10.01 5.04
CA GLY A 263 -5.50 -9.25 5.02
C GLY A 263 -5.25 -7.78 4.72
N LEU A 264 -4.32 -7.16 5.44
CA LEU A 264 -3.94 -5.76 5.26
C LEU A 264 -3.42 -5.49 3.84
N TYR A 265 -2.46 -6.31 3.39
CA TYR A 265 -1.89 -6.13 2.05
C TYR A 265 -2.89 -6.35 0.93
N LYS A 266 -3.80 -7.31 1.08
CA LYS A 266 -4.88 -7.54 0.12
C LYS A 266 -5.84 -6.35 0.09
N LEU A 267 -6.17 -5.78 1.26
CA LEU A 267 -7.00 -4.58 1.37
C LEU A 267 -6.35 -3.39 0.65
N LEU A 268 -5.11 -3.05 1.01
CA LEU A 268 -4.37 -1.95 0.40
C LEU A 268 -4.25 -2.11 -1.12
N ASN A 269 -3.93 -3.30 -1.59
CA ASN A 269 -3.83 -3.54 -3.03
C ASN A 269 -5.19 -3.44 -3.75
N SER A 270 -6.28 -3.92 -3.14
CA SER A 270 -7.61 -3.80 -3.73
C SER A 270 -8.10 -2.35 -3.77
N GLU A 271 -7.84 -1.55 -2.74
CA GLU A 271 -8.13 -0.12 -2.72
C GLU A 271 -7.37 0.64 -3.81
N LYS A 272 -6.09 0.34 -4.00
CA LYS A 272 -5.27 0.92 -5.08
C LYS A 272 -5.90 0.70 -6.46
N TRP A 273 -6.32 -0.55 -6.73
CA TRP A 273 -6.97 -0.87 -8.00
C TRP A 273 -8.35 -0.22 -8.14
N MET A 274 -9.12 -0.15 -7.07
CA MET A 274 -10.42 0.54 -7.07
C MET A 274 -10.26 2.02 -7.44
N VAL A 275 -9.34 2.72 -6.78
CA VAL A 275 -9.03 4.13 -7.08
C VAL A 275 -8.56 4.29 -8.53
N PHE A 276 -7.68 3.41 -9.00
CA PHE A 276 -7.24 3.43 -10.39
C PHE A 276 -8.39 3.29 -11.38
N PHE A 277 -9.32 2.35 -11.16
CA PHE A 277 -10.47 2.16 -12.06
C PHE A 277 -11.43 3.34 -12.04
N ILE A 278 -11.68 3.95 -10.88
CA ILE A 278 -12.51 5.17 -10.78
C ILE A 278 -11.89 6.29 -11.61
N LEU A 279 -10.59 6.51 -11.48
CA LEU A 279 -9.90 7.56 -12.21
C LEU A 279 -9.74 7.24 -13.70
N ALA A 280 -9.56 5.97 -14.06
CA ALA A 280 -9.59 5.54 -15.46
C ALA A 280 -10.96 5.78 -16.09
N PHE A 281 -12.06 5.62 -15.33
CA PHE A 281 -13.39 5.97 -15.80
C PHE A 281 -13.55 7.49 -16.04
N VAL A 282 -13.01 8.31 -15.16
CA VAL A 282 -12.96 9.79 -15.39
C VAL A 282 -12.17 10.11 -16.67
N LEU A 283 -11.08 9.39 -16.93
CA LEU A 283 -10.33 9.52 -18.18
C LEU A 283 -11.16 9.13 -19.42
N VAL A 284 -11.99 8.08 -19.31
CA VAL A 284 -12.93 7.71 -20.39
C VAL A 284 -13.92 8.85 -20.66
N ILE A 285 -14.45 9.48 -19.60
CA ILE A 285 -15.33 10.66 -19.77
C ILE A 285 -14.57 11.80 -20.48
N ALA A 286 -13.33 12.07 -20.09
CA ALA A 286 -12.50 13.07 -20.76
C ALA A 286 -12.24 12.72 -22.25
N ALA A 287 -12.18 11.44 -22.59
CA ALA A 287 -12.00 10.99 -23.96
C ALA A 287 -13.19 11.30 -24.88
N PHE A 288 -14.42 11.47 -24.36
CA PHE A 288 -15.56 11.94 -25.14
C PHE A 288 -15.33 13.37 -25.68
N ASN A 289 -14.59 14.22 -24.97
CA ASN A 289 -14.21 15.53 -25.46
C ASN A 289 -13.29 15.42 -26.70
N ILE A 290 -12.44 14.37 -26.76
CA ILE A 290 -11.61 14.10 -27.94
C ILE A 290 -12.49 13.74 -29.15
N VAL A 291 -13.52 12.90 -28.93
CA VAL A 291 -14.46 12.53 -30.01
C VAL A 291 -15.19 13.77 -30.57
N GLY A 292 -15.68 14.63 -29.67
CA GLY A 292 -16.33 15.90 -30.07
C GLY A 292 -15.38 16.82 -30.81
N SER A 293 -14.16 17.00 -30.30
CA SER A 293 -13.13 17.83 -30.91
C SER A 293 -12.75 17.34 -32.32
N LEU A 294 -12.49 16.05 -32.48
CA LEU A 294 -12.13 15.46 -33.75
C LEU A 294 -13.29 15.54 -34.77
N THR A 295 -14.53 15.34 -34.33
CA THR A 295 -15.71 15.47 -35.21
C THR A 295 -15.84 16.89 -35.75
N MET A 296 -15.70 17.90 -34.89
CA MET A 296 -15.72 19.29 -35.29
C MET A 296 -14.58 19.67 -36.24
N LEU A 297 -13.40 19.15 -35.96
CA LEU A 297 -12.21 19.35 -36.79
C LEU A 297 -12.39 18.77 -38.20
N VAL A 298 -12.99 17.57 -38.34
CA VAL A 298 -13.26 16.94 -39.61
C VAL A 298 -14.24 17.81 -40.41
N ILE A 299 -15.26 18.37 -39.76
CA ILE A 299 -16.26 19.26 -40.43
C ILE A 299 -15.55 20.53 -40.95
N ASP A 300 -14.70 21.16 -40.19
CA ASP A 300 -13.96 22.35 -40.63
C ASP A 300 -12.99 22.07 -41.79
N LYS A 301 -12.34 20.91 -41.75
CA LYS A 301 -11.37 20.49 -42.75
C LYS A 301 -11.98 19.78 -43.98
N GLN A 302 -13.29 19.83 -44.15
CA GLN A 302 -13.98 19.21 -45.30
C GLN A 302 -13.41 19.65 -46.65
N LYS A 303 -13.08 20.95 -46.80
CA LYS A 303 -12.52 21.49 -48.06
C LYS A 303 -11.12 20.91 -48.30
N ASP A 304 -10.30 20.82 -47.29
CA ASP A 304 -8.94 20.25 -47.38
C ASP A 304 -9.00 18.76 -47.75
N VAL A 305 -9.97 18.04 -47.16
CA VAL A 305 -10.21 16.61 -47.46
C VAL A 305 -10.73 16.44 -48.88
N ALA A 306 -11.59 17.35 -49.37
CA ALA A 306 -12.06 17.31 -50.75
C ALA A 306 -10.91 17.48 -51.76
N VAL A 307 -9.98 18.42 -51.51
CA VAL A 307 -8.76 18.60 -52.30
C VAL A 307 -7.87 17.33 -52.26
N LEU A 308 -7.66 16.74 -51.11
CA LEU A 308 -6.88 15.49 -50.98
C LEU A 308 -7.52 14.34 -51.78
N ASN A 309 -8.83 14.21 -51.75
CA ASN A 309 -9.57 13.20 -52.51
C ASN A 309 -9.45 13.46 -54.04
N SER A 310 -9.51 14.74 -54.48
CA SER A 310 -9.34 15.11 -55.90
C SER A 310 -7.92 14.80 -56.39
N LEU A 311 -6.92 14.82 -55.50
CA LEU A 311 -5.54 14.41 -55.77
C LEU A 311 -5.34 12.89 -55.72
N GLY A 312 -6.42 12.10 -55.51
CA GLY A 312 -6.37 10.63 -55.52
C GLY A 312 -5.97 10.02 -54.14
N ALA A 313 -6.07 10.78 -53.04
CA ALA A 313 -5.79 10.24 -51.72
C ALA A 313 -6.80 9.16 -51.33
N PRO A 314 -6.37 7.96 -50.91
CA PRO A 314 -7.31 6.93 -50.48
C PRO A 314 -7.98 7.30 -49.14
N HIS A 315 -9.26 6.90 -48.97
CA HIS A 315 -10.03 7.16 -47.73
C HIS A 315 -9.33 6.70 -46.44
N GLY A 316 -8.49 5.65 -46.54
CA GLY A 316 -7.66 5.18 -45.42
C GLY A 316 -6.62 6.19 -44.98
N LEU A 317 -6.10 7.03 -45.86
CA LEU A 317 -5.17 8.10 -45.53
C LEU A 317 -5.83 9.17 -44.69
N VAL A 318 -7.05 9.60 -45.07
CA VAL A 318 -7.83 10.59 -44.32
C VAL A 318 -8.18 10.11 -42.91
N LYS A 319 -8.65 8.86 -42.78
CA LYS A 319 -8.88 8.23 -41.45
C LYS A 319 -7.64 8.22 -40.59
N ARG A 320 -6.48 7.89 -41.17
CA ARG A 320 -5.20 7.84 -40.47
C ARG A 320 -4.72 9.23 -40.04
N ILE A 321 -4.98 10.28 -40.81
CA ILE A 321 -4.64 11.67 -40.44
C ILE A 321 -5.36 12.06 -39.15
N PHE A 322 -6.70 11.94 -39.13
CA PHE A 322 -7.51 12.32 -37.97
C PHE A 322 -7.27 11.41 -36.74
N PHE A 323 -7.03 10.12 -36.98
CA PHE A 323 -6.60 9.20 -35.90
C PHE A 323 -5.31 9.68 -35.24
N LEU A 324 -4.26 9.98 -36.01
CA LEU A 324 -2.99 10.46 -35.53
C LEU A 324 -3.11 11.81 -34.81
N GLU A 325 -3.99 12.68 -35.29
CA GLU A 325 -4.24 13.97 -34.66
C GLU A 325 -4.83 13.80 -33.25
N GLY A 326 -5.82 12.93 -33.07
CA GLY A 326 -6.36 12.60 -31.75
C GLY A 326 -5.31 11.98 -30.81
N ILE A 327 -4.44 11.13 -31.34
CA ILE A 327 -3.31 10.58 -30.56
C ILE A 327 -2.32 11.69 -30.16
N PHE A 328 -1.99 12.62 -31.05
CA PHE A 328 -1.08 13.72 -30.71
C PHE A 328 -1.65 14.66 -29.65
N ILE A 329 -2.93 15.03 -29.73
CA ILE A 329 -3.62 15.83 -28.72
C ILE A 329 -3.55 15.13 -27.37
N SER A 330 -3.88 13.85 -27.32
CA SER A 330 -3.87 13.04 -26.09
C SER A 330 -2.47 12.85 -25.53
N MET A 331 -1.50 12.62 -26.40
CA MET A 331 -0.11 12.42 -25.99
C MET A 331 0.49 13.70 -25.39
N MET A 332 0.22 14.85 -25.99
CA MET A 332 0.65 16.15 -25.45
C MET A 332 -0.04 16.43 -24.10
N GLY A 333 -1.36 16.19 -24.01
CA GLY A 333 -2.10 16.31 -22.76
C GLY A 333 -1.54 15.37 -21.67
N CYS A 334 -1.32 14.10 -22.01
CA CYS A 334 -0.78 13.10 -21.10
C CYS A 334 0.62 13.47 -20.59
N LEU A 335 1.55 13.77 -21.49
CA LEU A 335 2.91 14.16 -21.10
C LEU A 335 2.91 15.43 -20.24
N GLY A 336 2.10 16.42 -20.60
CA GLY A 336 1.91 17.62 -19.80
C GLY A 336 1.33 17.31 -18.41
N GLY A 337 0.32 16.44 -18.33
CA GLY A 337 -0.31 16.03 -17.08
C GLY A 337 0.63 15.24 -16.18
N LEU A 338 1.37 14.27 -16.73
CA LEU A 338 2.39 13.50 -16.01
C LEU A 338 3.49 14.42 -15.45
N LEU A 339 3.94 15.41 -16.24
CA LEU A 339 4.94 16.36 -15.82
C LEU A 339 4.43 17.26 -14.70
N LEU A 340 3.25 17.85 -14.85
CA LEU A 340 2.66 18.70 -13.83
C LEU A 340 2.33 17.92 -12.55
N GLY A 341 1.84 16.69 -12.68
CA GLY A 341 1.61 15.79 -11.55
C GLY A 341 2.89 15.44 -10.82
N ALA A 342 3.97 15.13 -11.56
CA ALA A 342 5.29 14.87 -10.97
C ALA A 342 5.85 16.11 -10.23
N VAL A 343 5.74 17.30 -10.84
CA VAL A 343 6.16 18.57 -10.21
C VAL A 343 5.38 18.80 -8.93
N PHE A 344 4.07 18.62 -8.94
CA PHE A 344 3.23 18.72 -7.75
C PHE A 344 3.66 17.76 -6.65
N CYS A 345 3.91 16.48 -7.00
CA CYS A 345 4.38 15.47 -6.05
C CYS A 345 5.75 15.83 -5.44
N ILE A 346 6.69 16.36 -6.23
CA ILE A 346 8.00 16.82 -5.74
C ILE A 346 7.85 18.02 -4.81
N ILE A 347 6.97 18.97 -5.14
CA ILE A 347 6.70 20.13 -4.30
C ILE A 347 6.05 19.65 -2.98
N GLN A 348 5.08 18.74 -3.03
CA GLN A 348 4.45 18.17 -1.85
C GLN A 348 5.46 17.47 -0.94
N GLU A 349 6.35 16.64 -1.51
CA GLU A 349 7.39 15.92 -0.77
C GLU A 349 8.37 16.87 -0.07
N LYS A 350 8.76 17.98 -0.73
CA LYS A 350 9.74 18.94 -0.19
C LYS A 350 9.15 19.97 0.77
N PHE A 351 7.96 20.48 0.47
CA PHE A 351 7.36 21.61 1.18
C PHE A 351 6.19 21.24 2.06
N GLY A 352 5.60 20.04 1.90
CA GLY A 352 4.48 19.59 2.73
C GLY A 352 3.26 20.50 2.65
N LEU A 353 2.88 20.96 1.44
CA LEU A 353 1.79 21.92 1.24
C LEU A 353 0.45 21.41 1.78
N VAL A 354 0.17 20.14 1.57
CA VAL A 354 -1.07 19.50 2.04
C VAL A 354 -0.75 18.76 3.33
N ARG A 355 -1.40 19.17 4.41
CA ARG A 355 -1.24 18.57 5.75
C ARG A 355 -2.44 17.70 6.08
N MET A 356 -2.20 16.62 6.83
CA MET A 356 -3.28 15.84 7.44
C MET A 356 -3.88 16.68 8.57
N GLY A 357 -5.16 17.04 8.47
CA GLY A 357 -5.84 17.93 9.43
C GLY A 357 -6.12 17.31 10.80
N THR A 358 -5.69 16.10 11.03
CA THR A 358 -5.73 15.41 12.32
C THR A 358 -4.31 15.27 12.83
N THR A 359 -4.08 15.60 14.08
CA THR A 359 -2.84 15.31 14.82
C THR A 359 -2.60 13.80 14.93
N THR A 360 -2.42 13.15 13.79
CA THR A 360 -1.97 11.76 13.75
C THR A 360 -0.49 11.77 14.07
N ILE A 361 -0.13 11.10 15.13
CA ILE A 361 1.14 11.10 15.86
C ILE A 361 2.36 10.76 14.98
N VAL A 362 2.19 10.40 13.70
CA VAL A 362 3.26 9.85 12.85
C VAL A 362 3.70 10.80 11.74
N SER A 363 2.80 11.59 11.15
CA SER A 363 3.15 12.57 10.11
C SER A 363 2.09 13.66 10.00
N ASP A 364 2.53 14.93 10.03
CA ASP A 364 1.65 16.09 9.80
C ASP A 364 1.37 16.31 8.30
N VAL A 365 2.12 15.67 7.43
CA VAL A 365 2.11 15.89 5.98
C VAL A 365 1.65 14.65 5.25
N TYR A 366 0.80 14.81 4.23
CA TYR A 366 0.44 13.70 3.35
C TYR A 366 1.68 13.14 2.67
N PRO A 367 2.01 11.85 2.90
CA PRO A 367 3.15 11.22 2.29
C PRO A 367 2.91 10.99 0.80
N VAL A 368 3.94 11.21 0.00
CA VAL A 368 3.90 11.00 -1.45
C VAL A 368 5.07 10.11 -1.85
N SER A 369 4.81 9.09 -2.64
CA SER A 369 5.84 8.18 -3.16
C SER A 369 5.60 7.89 -4.64
N MET A 370 6.45 8.44 -5.49
CA MET A 370 6.36 8.25 -6.94
C MET A 370 7.03 6.92 -7.34
N ARG A 371 6.30 6.10 -8.12
CA ARG A 371 6.82 4.84 -8.70
C ARG A 371 6.80 4.93 -10.23
N TRP A 372 7.89 4.61 -10.89
CA TRP A 372 7.97 4.59 -12.35
C TRP A 372 6.92 3.70 -13.02
N SER A 373 6.53 2.63 -12.36
CA SER A 373 5.45 1.74 -12.82
C SER A 373 4.14 2.46 -13.02
N ASP A 374 3.81 3.44 -12.17
CA ASP A 374 2.55 4.16 -12.22
C ASP A 374 2.54 5.17 -13.38
N PHE A 375 3.68 5.80 -13.67
CA PHE A 375 3.82 6.64 -14.86
C PHE A 375 3.59 5.84 -16.14
N LEU A 376 4.17 4.65 -16.24
CA LEU A 376 3.98 3.77 -17.39
C LEU A 376 2.54 3.30 -17.49
N LEU A 377 1.92 2.92 -16.37
CA LEU A 377 0.54 2.46 -16.29
C LEU A 377 -0.42 3.57 -16.76
N VAL A 378 -0.28 4.79 -16.26
CA VAL A 378 -1.09 5.95 -16.66
C VAL A 378 -0.90 6.25 -18.14
N PHE A 379 0.35 6.29 -18.62
CA PHE A 379 0.65 6.54 -20.04
C PHE A 379 -0.01 5.51 -20.96
N LEU A 380 0.11 4.23 -20.65
CA LEU A 380 -0.52 3.16 -21.43
C LEU A 380 -2.06 3.23 -21.39
N THR A 381 -2.62 3.54 -20.22
CA THR A 381 -4.08 3.70 -20.07
C THR A 381 -4.61 4.87 -20.91
N VAL A 382 -3.93 6.02 -20.85
CA VAL A 382 -4.29 7.18 -21.68
C VAL A 382 -4.19 6.83 -23.16
N LEU A 383 -3.13 6.16 -23.59
CA LEU A 383 -2.89 5.78 -24.97
C LEU A 383 -3.95 4.78 -25.47
N LEU A 384 -4.38 3.85 -24.65
CA LEU A 384 -5.44 2.89 -24.96
C LEU A 384 -6.80 3.60 -25.09
N VAL A 385 -7.17 4.41 -24.09
CA VAL A 385 -8.47 5.10 -24.07
C VAL A 385 -8.56 6.12 -25.19
N SER A 386 -7.53 6.95 -25.38
CA SER A 386 -7.52 7.95 -26.46
C SER A 386 -7.40 7.31 -27.83
N GLY A 387 -6.67 6.22 -27.96
CA GLY A 387 -6.56 5.45 -29.20
C GLY A 387 -7.91 4.88 -29.64
N THR A 388 -8.67 4.29 -28.71
CA THR A 388 -10.02 3.80 -29.00
C THR A 388 -10.97 4.94 -29.35
N ALA A 389 -10.97 6.04 -28.60
CA ALA A 389 -11.79 7.22 -28.87
C ALA A 389 -11.48 7.84 -30.26
N SER A 390 -10.19 8.01 -30.57
CA SER A 390 -9.74 8.55 -31.87
C SER A 390 -10.06 7.60 -33.01
N ALA A 391 -9.97 6.28 -32.83
CA ALA A 391 -10.36 5.31 -33.86
C ALA A 391 -11.84 5.30 -34.14
N ILE A 392 -12.68 5.43 -33.12
CA ILE A 392 -14.14 5.55 -33.26
C ILE A 392 -14.48 6.86 -33.97
N SER A 393 -13.96 7.99 -33.49
CA SER A 393 -14.23 9.30 -34.06
C SER A 393 -13.81 9.40 -35.53
N SER A 394 -12.61 8.96 -35.88
CA SER A 394 -12.10 9.01 -37.25
C SER A 394 -12.94 8.16 -38.24
N ARG A 395 -13.48 7.01 -37.76
CA ARG A 395 -14.37 6.16 -38.60
C ARG A 395 -15.74 6.80 -38.81
N LEU A 396 -16.37 7.31 -37.75
CA LEU A 396 -17.70 7.93 -37.80
C LEU A 396 -17.69 9.21 -38.65
N SER A 397 -16.69 10.06 -38.44
CA SER A 397 -16.61 11.35 -39.14
C SER A 397 -16.38 11.19 -40.65
N VAL A 398 -15.54 10.24 -41.07
CA VAL A 398 -15.32 9.99 -42.52
C VAL A 398 -16.55 9.34 -43.17
N LYS A 399 -17.27 8.46 -42.46
CA LYS A 399 -18.51 7.86 -42.97
C LYS A 399 -19.61 8.89 -43.17
N ASN A 400 -19.78 9.83 -42.27
CA ASN A 400 -20.76 10.92 -42.39
C ASN A 400 -20.48 11.85 -43.58
N MET A 401 -19.20 12.07 -43.92
CA MET A 401 -18.83 12.84 -45.10
C MET A 401 -19.18 12.13 -46.44
N GLU A 402 -19.10 10.81 -46.48
CA GLU A 402 -19.50 10.01 -47.65
C GLU A 402 -21.02 10.09 -47.87
N GLN A 403 -21.80 10.07 -46.78
CA GLN A 403 -23.27 10.17 -46.87
C GLN A 403 -23.76 11.57 -47.34
N LEU A 404 -23.09 12.64 -46.90
CA LEU A 404 -23.42 14.00 -47.34
C LEU A 404 -23.14 14.20 -48.84
N LYS A 405 -22.10 13.60 -49.40
CA LYS A 405 -21.79 13.61 -50.83
C LYS A 405 -22.77 12.78 -51.68
N ALA A 406 -23.38 11.77 -51.11
CA ALA A 406 -24.36 10.93 -51.82
C ALA A 406 -25.77 11.55 -51.85
N SER A 407 -25.98 12.62 -51.05
CA SER A 407 -27.24 13.35 -50.96
C SER A 407 -27.27 14.67 -51.77
N GLU A 408 -26.11 15.10 -52.31
CA GLU A 408 -25.96 16.17 -53.29
C GLU A 408 -25.91 15.59 -54.73
#